data_7ec756342b54b3462948ed084157f1af
#
_entry.id   7ec756342b54b3462948ed084157f1af
#
_cell.length_a   1.000
_cell.length_b   1.000
_cell.length_c   1.000
_cell.angle_alpha   90.00
_cell.angle_beta   90.00
_cell.angle_gamma   90.00
#
_symmetry.space_group_name_H-M   'P 1'
#
loop_
_entity.id
_entity.type
_entity.pdbx_description
1 polymer ?
#
loop_
_entity_poly.entity_id
_entity_poly.type
_entity_poly.pdbx_seq_one_letter_code
_entity_poly.pdbx_strand_id
1 'polypeptide(L)'
;PFVMLAGGIVGASKAMERVGKVDAYDITSRHADTRYVETPHSRRWLDLTDKGAAELVDEMDEIRLLADPKSKYPKIMVQALNRAKDDVIYAAIRGTARTGGGTQVLPSAQKIAEGGTGLTLAKLLTAKELLDAAEIEADEGQDATGQGPTPSRVIARSPQQLTNLYGTTEIKNIDYNSVKALAEGQINTFLGFRFIRSERL
;
A
#
# COMPACT_ATOMS: atom_id res chain seq x y z
N PRO A 1 6.24 -5.58 1.17
CA PRO A 1 6.26 -5.15 -0.22
C PRO A 1 6.77 -3.73 -0.28
N PHE A 2 7.99 -3.57 -0.77
CA PHE A 2 8.54 -2.25 -1.02
C PHE A 2 7.78 -1.62 -2.19
N VAL A 3 7.16 -0.48 -1.96
CA VAL A 3 6.73 0.40 -3.05
C VAL A 3 7.99 1.13 -3.50
N MET A 4 8.64 0.64 -4.54
CA MET A 4 9.76 1.34 -5.17
C MET A 4 9.20 2.49 -6.00
N LEU A 5 9.61 3.71 -5.71
CA LEU A 5 9.38 4.86 -6.57
C LEU A 5 10.29 4.73 -7.79
N ALA A 6 9.76 4.32 -8.91
CA ALA A 6 10.48 4.28 -10.18
C ALA A 6 10.39 5.64 -10.87
N GLY A 7 11.38 6.50 -10.66
CA GLY A 7 11.53 7.73 -11.44
C GLY A 7 12.12 7.48 -12.83
N GLY A 8 11.78 8.31 -13.82
CA GLY A 8 12.41 8.30 -15.13
C GLY A 8 12.10 7.05 -15.98
N ILE A 9 10.84 6.65 -16.06
CA ILE A 9 10.41 5.55 -16.94
C ILE A 9 10.38 6.09 -18.37
N VAL A 10 11.16 5.47 -19.25
CA VAL A 10 11.15 5.73 -20.69
C VAL A 10 10.59 4.49 -21.40
N GLY A 11 9.50 4.67 -22.17
CA GLY A 11 8.80 3.58 -22.84
C GLY A 11 7.52 3.11 -22.18
N ALA A 12 6.82 2.18 -22.79
CA ALA A 12 5.50 1.69 -22.34
C ALA A 12 5.56 0.76 -21.12
N SER A 13 6.70 0.16 -20.83
CA SER A 13 6.90 -0.73 -19.70
C SER A 13 8.32 -0.66 -19.16
N LYS A 14 8.48 -0.90 -17.85
CA LYS A 14 9.79 -0.97 -17.19
C LYS A 14 9.91 -2.28 -16.42
N ALA A 15 11.06 -2.95 -16.58
CA ALA A 15 11.41 -4.10 -15.74
C ALA A 15 12.00 -3.62 -14.42
N MET A 16 11.56 -4.25 -13.32
CA MET A 16 12.12 -4.07 -11.99
C MET A 16 12.69 -5.42 -11.53
N GLU A 17 13.95 -5.42 -11.16
CA GLU A 17 14.61 -6.61 -10.64
C GLU A 17 14.34 -6.74 -9.14
N ARG A 18 14.17 -7.98 -8.73
CA ARG A 18 14.00 -8.34 -7.32
C ARG A 18 14.99 -9.44 -7.00
N VAL A 19 15.77 -9.22 -5.97
CA VAL A 19 16.68 -10.20 -5.39
C VAL A 19 15.95 -10.91 -4.24
N GLY A 20 16.01 -12.22 -4.21
CA GLY A 20 15.41 -13.02 -3.15
C GLY A 20 16.32 -13.14 -1.93
N LYS A 21 15.79 -13.75 -0.88
CA LYS A 21 16.52 -14.04 0.36
C LYS A 21 17.54 -15.15 0.12
N VAL A 22 18.68 -15.03 0.76
CA VAL A 22 19.75 -16.02 0.80
C VAL A 22 19.99 -16.37 2.26
N ASP A 23 20.05 -17.65 2.58
CA ASP A 23 20.35 -18.11 3.93
C ASP A 23 21.85 -18.43 4.06
N ALA A 24 22.42 -18.09 5.21
CA ALA A 24 23.80 -18.46 5.54
C ALA A 24 23.88 -19.97 5.86
N TYR A 25 25.04 -20.55 5.66
CA TYR A 25 25.31 -21.95 5.97
C TYR A 25 26.41 -22.06 7.04
N ASP A 26 26.36 -23.13 7.82
CA ASP A 26 27.36 -23.42 8.84
C ASP A 26 28.64 -24.02 8.25
N ILE A 27 29.79 -23.51 8.68
CA ILE A 27 31.10 -24.08 8.38
C ILE A 27 31.41 -25.13 9.43
N THR A 28 31.29 -26.40 9.06
CA THR A 28 31.38 -27.55 9.99
C THR A 28 32.81 -28.07 10.18
N SER A 29 33.77 -27.72 9.34
CA SER A 29 35.15 -28.17 9.46
C SER A 29 36.14 -27.06 9.16
N ARG A 30 37.31 -27.17 9.82
CA ARG A 30 38.48 -26.32 9.57
C ARG A 30 38.99 -26.66 8.15
N HIS A 31 39.16 -25.70 7.29
CA HIS A 31 39.58 -25.90 5.88
C HIS A 31 38.51 -26.52 4.98
N ALA A 32 37.22 -26.35 5.31
CA ALA A 32 36.14 -26.73 4.40
C ALA A 32 36.16 -25.85 3.14
N ASP A 33 35.82 -26.45 2.01
CA ASP A 33 35.66 -25.72 0.74
C ASP A 33 34.55 -24.68 0.86
N THR A 34 34.75 -23.52 0.24
CA THR A 34 33.74 -22.46 0.20
C THR A 34 32.55 -22.91 -0.63
N ARG A 35 31.38 -23.00 0.00
CA ARG A 35 30.11 -23.26 -0.70
C ARG A 35 29.59 -21.97 -1.30
N TYR A 36 29.27 -22.01 -2.59
CA TYR A 36 28.60 -20.89 -3.25
C TYR A 36 27.10 -21.05 -3.09
N VAL A 37 26.45 -19.95 -2.71
CA VAL A 37 24.99 -19.90 -2.60
C VAL A 37 24.48 -19.11 -3.80
N GLU A 38 23.55 -19.69 -4.55
CA GLU A 38 22.93 -19.03 -5.68
C GLU A 38 21.86 -18.05 -5.17
N THR A 39 22.00 -16.78 -5.53
CA THR A 39 21.04 -15.74 -5.15
C THR A 39 19.89 -15.75 -6.14
N PRO A 40 18.62 -16.00 -5.70
CA PRO A 40 17.50 -16.03 -6.60
C PRO A 40 17.16 -14.64 -7.12
N HIS A 41 17.18 -14.48 -8.43
CA HIS A 41 16.77 -13.26 -9.12
C HIS A 41 15.41 -13.42 -9.76
N SER A 42 14.56 -12.43 -9.61
CA SER A 42 13.26 -12.38 -10.26
C SER A 42 13.01 -11.01 -10.86
N ARG A 43 12.17 -10.94 -11.88
CA ARG A 43 11.86 -9.69 -12.59
C ARG A 43 10.36 -9.48 -12.61
N ARG A 44 9.94 -8.26 -12.34
CA ARG A 44 8.56 -7.81 -12.50
C ARG A 44 8.49 -6.66 -13.49
N TRP A 45 7.45 -6.64 -14.29
CA TRP A 45 7.22 -5.59 -15.26
C TRP A 45 6.14 -4.65 -14.73
N LEU A 46 6.42 -3.36 -14.86
CA LEU A 46 5.50 -2.27 -14.62
C LEU A 46 5.04 -1.77 -15.98
N ASP A 47 3.76 -1.87 -16.27
CA ASP A 47 3.15 -1.35 -17.49
C ASP A 47 2.49 -0.01 -17.20
N LEU A 48 2.72 0.98 -18.08
CA LEU A 48 2.15 2.31 -17.96
C LEU A 48 0.80 2.37 -18.66
N THR A 49 -0.15 3.05 -18.04
CA THR A 49 -1.45 3.37 -18.63
C THR A 49 -1.68 4.87 -18.61
N ASP A 50 -1.99 5.44 -19.75
CA ASP A 50 -2.27 6.86 -19.87
C ASP A 50 -3.70 7.16 -19.39
N LYS A 51 -3.84 8.21 -18.60
CA LYS A 51 -5.12 8.70 -18.10
C LYS A 51 -5.22 10.18 -18.41
N GLY A 52 -6.35 10.59 -18.96
CA GLY A 52 -6.64 11.98 -19.27
C GLY A 52 -8.00 12.40 -18.71
N ALA A 53 -8.12 13.67 -18.40
CA ALA A 53 -9.40 14.33 -18.13
C ALA A 53 -9.37 15.66 -18.88
N ALA A 54 -10.38 15.88 -19.70
CA ALA A 54 -10.52 17.10 -20.47
C ALA A 54 -12.00 17.53 -20.50
N GLU A 55 -12.24 18.81 -20.49
CA GLU A 55 -13.56 19.41 -20.64
C GLU A 55 -13.44 20.61 -21.56
N LEU A 56 -14.39 20.76 -22.46
CA LEU A 56 -14.48 21.90 -23.36
C LEU A 56 -15.35 22.98 -22.70
N VAL A 57 -14.81 24.18 -22.56
CA VAL A 57 -15.57 25.34 -22.05
C VAL A 57 -15.80 26.29 -23.21
N ASP A 58 -17.07 26.53 -23.54
CA ASP A 58 -17.44 27.50 -24.54
C ASP A 58 -17.41 28.93 -23.95
N GLU A 59 -17.07 29.90 -24.77
CA GLU A 59 -17.01 31.30 -24.41
C GLU A 59 -18.37 31.84 -23.91
N MET A 60 -19.48 31.32 -24.48
CA MET A 60 -20.84 31.65 -24.06
C MET A 60 -21.19 31.06 -22.68
N ASP A 61 -20.62 29.93 -22.32
CA ASP A 61 -20.81 29.33 -20.99
C ASP A 61 -20.08 30.11 -19.92
N GLU A 62 -18.95 30.71 -20.22
CA GLU A 62 -18.20 31.55 -19.29
C GLU A 62 -19.02 32.77 -18.81
N ILE A 63 -19.85 33.32 -19.72
CA ILE A 63 -20.73 34.48 -19.42
C ILE A 63 -21.98 34.07 -18.65
N ARG A 64 -22.48 32.85 -18.89
CA ARG A 64 -23.77 32.37 -18.35
C ARG A 64 -23.64 31.59 -17.03
N LEU A 65 -22.47 31.03 -16.74
CA LEU A 65 -22.24 30.27 -15.53
C LEU A 65 -22.05 31.17 -14.31
N LEU A 66 -22.77 30.86 -13.24
CA LEU A 66 -22.69 31.56 -11.96
C LEU A 66 -21.32 31.38 -11.27
N ALA A 67 -20.52 30.40 -11.69
CA ALA A 67 -19.21 30.06 -11.16
C ALA A 67 -18.18 30.10 -12.27
N ASP A 68 -17.06 30.76 -12.04
CA ASP A 68 -15.95 30.79 -12.99
C ASP A 68 -15.42 29.38 -13.29
N PRO A 69 -15.59 28.87 -14.51
CA PRO A 69 -15.14 27.53 -14.88
C PRO A 69 -13.62 27.42 -14.89
N LYS A 70 -12.89 28.48 -15.20
CA LYS A 70 -11.43 28.50 -15.27
C LYS A 70 -10.76 28.20 -13.92
N SER A 71 -11.42 28.54 -12.82
CA SER A 71 -10.87 28.31 -11.47
C SER A 71 -11.27 26.99 -10.85
N LYS A 72 -12.46 26.47 -11.16
CA LYS A 72 -13.05 25.28 -10.52
C LYS A 72 -12.82 23.99 -11.29
N TYR A 73 -12.95 23.99 -12.62
CA TYR A 73 -12.81 22.82 -13.46
C TYR A 73 -11.42 22.17 -13.37
N PRO A 74 -10.30 22.91 -13.40
CA PRO A 74 -8.98 22.29 -13.22
C PRO A 74 -8.84 21.53 -11.90
N LYS A 75 -9.41 22.04 -10.82
CA LYS A 75 -9.37 21.35 -9.51
C LYS A 75 -10.13 20.03 -9.53
N ILE A 76 -11.32 19.99 -10.16
CA ILE A 76 -12.11 18.79 -10.30
C ILE A 76 -11.39 17.76 -11.18
N MET A 77 -10.73 18.20 -12.25
CA MET A 77 -9.93 17.31 -13.13
C MET A 77 -8.72 16.74 -12.43
N VAL A 78 -7.99 17.54 -11.66
CA VAL A 78 -6.87 17.04 -10.84
C VAL A 78 -7.35 16.00 -9.83
N GLN A 79 -8.51 16.23 -9.18
CA GLN A 79 -9.09 15.25 -8.28
C GLN A 79 -9.52 13.96 -9.01
N ALA A 80 -10.05 14.07 -10.23
CA ALA A 80 -10.40 12.91 -11.05
C ALA A 80 -9.15 12.09 -11.42
N LEU A 81 -8.06 12.75 -11.82
CA LEU A 81 -6.79 12.09 -12.13
C LEU A 81 -6.18 11.43 -10.88
N ASN A 82 -6.26 12.07 -9.71
CA ASN A 82 -5.79 11.47 -8.47
C ASN A 82 -6.60 10.21 -8.11
N ARG A 83 -7.92 10.24 -8.23
CA ARG A 83 -8.75 9.04 -8.06
C ARG A 83 -8.38 7.93 -9.05
N ALA A 84 -8.14 8.27 -10.31
CA ALA A 84 -7.72 7.30 -11.32
C ALA A 84 -6.34 6.67 -11.00
N LYS A 85 -5.40 7.44 -10.40
CA LYS A 85 -4.13 6.90 -9.91
C LYS A 85 -4.34 5.91 -8.78
N ASP A 86 -5.18 6.24 -7.80
CA ASP A 86 -5.50 5.35 -6.69
C ASP A 86 -6.13 4.05 -7.19
N ASP A 87 -7.06 4.12 -8.15
CA ASP A 87 -7.69 2.94 -8.75
C ASP A 87 -6.66 2.01 -9.42
N VAL A 88 -5.69 2.57 -10.15
CA VAL A 88 -4.62 1.79 -10.78
C VAL A 88 -3.74 1.11 -9.72
N ILE A 89 -3.39 1.81 -8.64
CA ILE A 89 -2.57 1.25 -7.56
C ILE A 89 -3.32 0.09 -6.87
N TYR A 90 -4.59 0.27 -6.52
CA TYR A 90 -5.38 -0.79 -5.87
C TYR A 90 -5.66 -1.98 -6.79
N ALA A 91 -5.87 -1.73 -8.08
CA ALA A 91 -5.99 -2.80 -9.06
C ALA A 91 -4.68 -3.60 -9.20
N ALA A 92 -3.53 -2.92 -9.20
CA ALA A 92 -2.22 -3.56 -9.27
C ALA A 92 -1.91 -4.43 -8.03
N ILE A 93 -2.28 -3.98 -6.82
CA ILE A 93 -2.07 -4.74 -5.58
C ILE A 93 -2.87 -6.05 -5.59
N ARG A 94 -4.11 -6.04 -6.10
CA ARG A 94 -4.99 -7.22 -6.17
C ARG A 94 -4.79 -8.04 -7.44
N GLY A 95 -4.20 -7.43 -8.46
CA GLY A 95 -4.08 -7.99 -9.79
C GLY A 95 -2.96 -9.02 -9.93
N THR A 96 -2.73 -9.39 -11.17
CA THR A 96 -1.69 -10.32 -11.59
C THR A 96 -0.47 -9.55 -12.06
N ALA A 97 0.68 -9.80 -11.45
CA ALA A 97 1.94 -9.20 -11.84
C ALA A 97 2.56 -9.94 -13.02
N ARG A 98 3.01 -9.21 -14.05
CA ARG A 98 3.79 -9.77 -15.15
C ARG A 98 5.24 -10.03 -14.70
N THR A 99 5.71 -11.25 -14.90
CA THR A 99 7.08 -11.69 -14.58
C THR A 99 7.85 -12.03 -15.86
N GLY A 100 9.15 -12.28 -15.74
CA GLY A 100 9.97 -12.67 -16.92
C GLY A 100 9.57 -13.99 -17.57
N GLY A 101 8.92 -14.89 -16.83
CA GLY A 101 8.47 -16.21 -17.29
C GLY A 101 6.95 -16.39 -17.39
N GLY A 102 6.16 -15.32 -17.19
CA GLY A 102 4.70 -15.41 -17.21
C GLY A 102 4.02 -14.41 -16.27
N THR A 103 2.99 -14.84 -15.58
CA THR A 103 2.22 -14.01 -14.65
C THR A 103 2.19 -14.62 -13.26
N GLN A 104 2.19 -13.78 -12.22
CA GLN A 104 2.13 -14.20 -10.83
C GLN A 104 1.05 -13.42 -10.09
N VAL A 105 0.15 -14.13 -9.43
CA VAL A 105 -0.83 -13.58 -8.49
C VAL A 105 -0.25 -13.52 -7.08
N LEU A 106 -0.84 -12.69 -6.23
CA LEU A 106 -0.49 -12.68 -4.81
C LEU A 106 -0.79 -14.06 -4.20
N PRO A 107 0.18 -14.72 -3.52
CA PRO A 107 -0.01 -16.02 -2.89
C PRO A 107 -1.20 -16.03 -1.92
N SER A 108 -1.94 -17.14 -1.87
CA SER A 108 -3.10 -17.28 -0.98
C SER A 108 -2.72 -17.15 0.50
N ALA A 109 -1.53 -17.60 0.88
CA ALA A 109 -0.98 -17.46 2.23
C ALA A 109 -0.77 -16.00 2.67
N GLN A 110 -0.70 -15.06 1.72
CA GLN A 110 -0.58 -13.62 1.99
C GLN A 110 -1.93 -12.90 1.90
N LYS A 111 -3.02 -13.63 1.79
CA LYS A 111 -4.37 -13.09 1.73
C LYS A 111 -5.15 -13.52 2.97
N ILE A 112 -5.69 -12.55 3.68
CA ILE A 112 -6.61 -12.79 4.79
C ILE A 112 -8.03 -12.73 4.23
N ALA A 113 -8.78 -13.83 4.39
CA ALA A 113 -10.15 -13.90 3.88
C ALA A 113 -11.06 -12.90 4.61
N GLU A 114 -11.99 -12.32 3.90
CA GLU A 114 -12.97 -11.37 4.45
C GLU A 114 -13.89 -12.06 5.48
N GLY A 115 -14.34 -13.28 5.21
CA GLY A 115 -15.15 -14.07 6.11
C GLY A 115 -16.48 -13.43 6.52
N GLY A 116 -16.98 -12.43 5.77
CA GLY A 116 -18.23 -11.74 6.04
C GLY A 116 -18.25 -10.83 7.27
N THR A 117 -17.12 -10.64 7.96
CA THR A 117 -17.06 -9.89 9.24
C THR A 117 -16.40 -8.50 9.13
N GLY A 118 -16.04 -8.07 7.94
CA GLY A 118 -15.32 -6.81 7.74
C GLY A 118 -13.93 -6.81 8.39
N LEU A 119 -13.41 -5.64 8.72
CA LEU A 119 -12.12 -5.49 9.41
C LEU A 119 -12.29 -5.66 10.91
N THR A 120 -11.62 -6.66 11.48
CA THR A 120 -11.63 -6.97 12.93
C THR A 120 -10.23 -6.90 13.51
N LEU A 121 -10.13 -6.79 14.85
CA LEU A 121 -8.87 -6.82 15.57
C LEU A 121 -8.08 -8.12 15.30
N ALA A 122 -8.77 -9.26 15.28
CA ALA A 122 -8.17 -10.56 15.00
C ALA A 122 -7.48 -10.58 13.62
N LYS A 123 -8.11 -10.01 12.58
CA LYS A 123 -7.49 -9.90 11.25
C LYS A 123 -6.25 -9.01 11.24
N LEU A 124 -6.24 -7.93 12.02
CA LEU A 124 -5.06 -7.06 12.17
C LEU A 124 -3.91 -7.80 12.85
N LEU A 125 -4.21 -8.59 13.88
CA LEU A 125 -3.21 -9.43 14.55
C LEU A 125 -2.65 -10.49 13.61
N THR A 126 -3.50 -11.19 12.86
CA THR A 126 -3.06 -12.14 11.83
C THR A 126 -2.21 -11.46 10.74
N ALA A 127 -2.59 -10.25 10.31
CA ALA A 127 -1.77 -9.50 9.35
C ALA A 127 -0.40 -9.14 9.91
N LYS A 128 -0.34 -8.76 11.19
CA LYS A 128 0.92 -8.48 11.88
C LYS A 128 1.78 -9.73 11.97
N GLU A 129 1.22 -10.86 12.39
CA GLU A 129 1.89 -12.15 12.49
C GLU A 129 2.49 -12.58 11.13
N LEU A 130 1.72 -12.47 10.04
CA LEU A 130 2.20 -12.79 8.70
C LEU A 130 3.38 -11.92 8.25
N LEU A 131 3.37 -10.63 8.61
CA LEU A 131 4.47 -9.72 8.27
C LEU A 131 5.70 -9.98 9.15
N ASP A 132 5.51 -10.28 10.43
CA ASP A 132 6.58 -10.62 11.37
C ASP A 132 7.23 -11.97 10.97
N ALA A 133 6.44 -12.98 10.63
CA ALA A 133 6.92 -14.27 10.13
C ALA A 133 7.68 -14.16 8.79
N ALA A 134 7.34 -13.17 7.98
CA ALA A 134 8.06 -12.86 6.74
C ALA A 134 9.33 -12.02 6.97
N GLU A 135 9.72 -11.79 8.22
CA GLU A 135 10.89 -10.97 8.61
C GLU A 135 10.86 -9.56 7.98
N ILE A 136 9.65 -9.03 7.76
CA ILE A 136 9.47 -7.66 7.31
C ILE A 136 9.54 -6.77 8.54
N GLU A 137 10.71 -6.19 8.77
CA GLU A 137 10.91 -5.25 9.87
C GLU A 137 9.99 -4.04 9.71
N ALA A 138 9.40 -3.62 10.81
CA ALA A 138 8.84 -2.28 10.90
C ALA A 138 10.05 -1.34 10.93
N ASP A 139 10.27 -0.61 9.86
CA ASP A 139 11.33 0.39 9.81
C ASP A 139 11.02 1.45 10.88
N GLU A 140 11.71 1.37 12.00
CA GLU A 140 11.64 2.35 13.09
C GLU A 140 12.57 3.55 12.81
N GLY A 141 13.04 3.67 11.56
CA GLY A 141 13.87 4.78 11.12
C GLY A 141 13.17 6.14 11.32
N GLN A 142 13.95 7.14 11.58
CA GLN A 142 13.50 8.54 11.55
C GLN A 142 13.07 8.88 10.12
N ASP A 143 11.95 9.59 9.97
CA ASP A 143 11.62 10.19 8.70
C ASP A 143 12.68 11.23 8.28
N ALA A 144 12.66 11.65 7.02
CA ALA A 144 13.59 12.65 6.49
C ALA A 144 13.53 14.01 7.22
N THR A 145 12.56 14.19 8.12
CA THR A 145 12.37 15.40 8.94
C THR A 145 12.88 15.24 10.37
N GLY A 146 13.41 14.06 10.74
CA GLY A 146 13.92 13.80 12.08
C GLY A 146 12.84 13.63 13.16
N GLN A 147 11.61 13.48 12.75
CA GLN A 147 10.47 13.27 13.62
C GLN A 147 10.23 11.77 13.79
N GLY A 148 10.46 11.23 14.96
CA GLY A 148 10.21 9.90 15.48
C GLY A 148 9.95 8.72 14.53
N PRO A 149 9.91 7.48 14.99
CA PRO A 149 9.75 6.32 14.14
C PRO A 149 8.42 6.36 13.39
N THR A 150 8.47 6.50 12.06
CA THR A 150 7.30 6.32 11.20
C THR A 150 7.11 4.83 10.95
N PRO A 151 5.96 4.25 11.31
CA PRO A 151 5.72 2.84 11.01
C PRO A 151 5.74 2.63 9.49
N SER A 152 6.63 1.77 9.01
CA SER A 152 6.74 1.41 7.59
C SER A 152 5.54 0.59 7.10
N ARG A 153 4.79 0.00 8.03
CA ARG A 153 3.60 -0.81 7.73
C ARG A 153 2.38 0.08 7.60
N VAL A 154 1.84 0.15 6.40
CA VAL A 154 0.70 1.01 6.06
C VAL A 154 -0.51 0.16 5.71
N ILE A 155 -1.67 0.51 6.27
CA ILE A 155 -2.96 -0.06 5.92
C ILE A 155 -3.82 1.02 5.27
N ALA A 156 -4.19 0.80 4.01
CA ALA A 156 -5.25 1.58 3.38
C ALA A 156 -6.61 0.99 3.79
N ARG A 157 -7.52 1.83 4.26
CA ARG A 157 -8.83 1.44 4.76
C ARG A 157 -9.95 2.28 4.18
N SER A 158 -11.11 1.67 3.98
CA SER A 158 -12.36 2.39 3.71
C SER A 158 -13.00 2.90 5.02
N PRO A 159 -13.90 3.90 4.94
CA PRO A 159 -14.67 4.35 6.10
C PRO A 159 -15.47 3.23 6.77
N GLN A 160 -16.06 2.33 5.97
CA GLN A 160 -16.83 1.19 6.47
C GLN A 160 -15.97 0.20 7.27
N GLN A 161 -14.73 -0.07 6.81
CA GLN A 161 -13.80 -0.94 7.54
C GLN A 161 -13.44 -0.37 8.91
N LEU A 162 -13.31 0.95 9.03
CA LEU A 162 -13.10 1.60 10.31
C LEU A 162 -14.30 1.45 11.24
N THR A 163 -15.51 1.64 10.72
CA THR A 163 -16.74 1.44 11.47
C THR A 163 -16.86 0.00 11.97
N ASN A 164 -16.52 -0.98 11.14
CA ASN A 164 -16.49 -2.39 11.51
C ASN A 164 -15.47 -2.65 12.62
N LEU A 165 -14.27 -2.05 12.53
CA LEU A 165 -13.24 -2.17 13.55
C LEU A 165 -13.70 -1.62 14.89
N TYR A 166 -14.36 -0.46 14.91
CA TYR A 166 -14.93 0.12 16.14
C TYR A 166 -16.14 -0.66 16.67
N GLY A 167 -16.79 -1.44 15.82
CA GLY A 167 -17.89 -2.33 16.18
C GLY A 167 -17.45 -3.55 16.99
N THR A 168 -16.15 -3.90 16.98
CA THR A 168 -15.65 -5.07 17.73
C THR A 168 -15.70 -4.84 19.24
N THR A 169 -16.04 -5.89 19.98
CA THR A 169 -16.28 -5.81 21.43
C THR A 169 -15.02 -5.45 22.21
N GLU A 170 -13.86 -5.90 21.73
CA GLU A 170 -12.55 -5.65 22.31
C GLU A 170 -12.18 -4.17 22.30
N ILE A 171 -12.63 -3.47 21.29
CA ILE A 171 -12.35 -2.03 21.11
C ILE A 171 -13.32 -1.16 21.91
N LYS A 172 -14.49 -1.67 22.23
CA LYS A 172 -15.48 -0.95 23.06
C LYS A 172 -15.11 -0.92 24.55
N ASN A 173 -14.22 -1.77 25.01
CA ASN A 173 -13.75 -1.75 26.39
C ASN A 173 -12.85 -0.52 26.64
N ILE A 174 -13.22 0.25 27.66
CA ILE A 174 -12.66 1.56 28.03
C ILE A 174 -11.17 1.49 28.43
N ASP A 175 -10.66 0.31 28.77
CA ASP A 175 -9.25 0.10 29.18
C ASP A 175 -8.23 0.25 28.03
N TYR A 176 -8.69 0.36 26.79
CA TYR A 176 -7.82 0.58 25.63
C TYR A 176 -7.72 2.07 25.28
N ASN A 177 -6.96 2.83 26.05
CA ASN A 177 -6.72 4.27 25.79
C ASN A 177 -6.16 4.57 24.40
N SER A 178 -5.34 3.67 23.86
CA SER A 178 -4.80 3.79 22.49
C SER A 178 -5.87 3.68 21.40
N VAL A 179 -6.93 2.91 21.66
CA VAL A 179 -8.06 2.73 20.75
C VAL A 179 -8.95 3.96 20.74
N LYS A 180 -9.15 4.58 21.90
CA LYS A 180 -9.91 5.83 22.01
C LYS A 180 -9.24 6.94 21.22
N ALA A 181 -7.92 7.07 21.30
CA ALA A 181 -7.15 8.06 20.54
C ALA A 181 -7.21 7.82 19.02
N LEU A 182 -7.27 6.55 18.58
CA LEU A 182 -7.51 6.19 17.18
C LEU A 182 -8.94 6.55 16.73
N ALA A 183 -9.93 6.35 17.61
CA ALA A 183 -11.33 6.69 17.34
C ALA A 183 -11.55 8.21 17.22
N GLU A 184 -10.86 8.98 18.03
CA GLU A 184 -10.89 10.45 18.01
C GLU A 184 -10.04 11.05 16.86
N GLY A 185 -9.37 10.22 16.06
CA GLY A 185 -8.54 10.66 14.93
C GLY A 185 -7.23 11.34 15.33
N GLN A 186 -6.88 11.29 16.62
CA GLN A 186 -5.65 11.89 17.13
C GLN A 186 -4.40 11.07 16.84
N ILE A 187 -4.56 9.75 16.67
CA ILE A 187 -3.46 8.82 16.34
C ILE A 187 -3.81 8.09 15.06
N ASN A 188 -2.93 8.19 14.06
CA ASN A 188 -3.06 7.47 12.80
C ASN A 188 -2.38 6.09 12.84
N THR A 189 -1.85 5.66 13.99
CA THR A 189 -1.08 4.44 14.15
C THR A 189 -1.73 3.53 15.19
N PHE A 190 -1.88 2.24 14.88
CA PHE A 190 -2.40 1.22 15.78
C PHE A 190 -1.76 -0.13 15.48
N LEU A 191 -1.31 -0.86 16.50
CA LEU A 191 -0.62 -2.16 16.38
C LEU A 191 0.64 -2.13 15.47
N GLY A 192 1.32 -0.99 15.38
CA GLY A 192 2.47 -0.82 14.48
C GLY A 192 2.10 -0.56 13.01
N PHE A 193 0.81 -0.36 12.72
CA PHE A 193 0.33 0.03 11.40
C PHE A 193 -0.09 1.49 11.35
N ARG A 194 0.28 2.17 10.29
CA ARG A 194 -0.24 3.48 9.94
C ARG A 194 -1.48 3.34 9.07
N PHE A 195 -2.58 3.95 9.47
CA PHE A 195 -3.84 3.93 8.73
C PHE A 195 -3.94 5.09 7.76
N ILE A 196 -4.22 4.78 6.51
CA ILE A 196 -4.51 5.77 5.46
C ILE A 196 -5.95 5.57 5.01
N ARG A 197 -6.73 6.66 5.01
CA ARG A 197 -8.09 6.63 4.48
C ARG A 197 -8.07 6.58 2.96
N SER A 198 -8.84 5.68 2.38
CA SER A 198 -9.16 5.66 0.96
C SER A 198 -10.63 5.30 0.78
N GLU A 199 -11.28 5.98 -0.15
CA GLU A 199 -12.68 5.74 -0.51
C GLU A 199 -12.80 4.87 -1.78
N ARG A 200 -11.65 4.43 -2.33
CA ARG A 200 -11.56 3.68 -3.59
C ARG A 200 -11.26 2.18 -3.38
N LEU A 201 -11.31 1.70 -2.13
CA LEU A 201 -11.09 0.30 -1.76
C LEU A 201 -12.35 -0.54 -1.93
#